data_ba91c754ee9ffee45d999635cb7dc9e8
#
_entry.id   ba91c754ee9ffee45d999635cb7dc9e8
#
_cell.length_a   1.000
_cell.length_b   1.000
_cell.length_c   1.000
_cell.angle_alpha   90.00
_cell.angle_beta   90.00
_cell.angle_gamma   90.00
#
_symmetry.space_group_name_H-M   'P 1'
#
loop_
_entity.id
_entity.type
_entity.pdbx_description
1 polymer ?
#
loop_
_entity_poly.entity_id
_entity_poly.type
_entity_poly.pdbx_seq_one_letter_code
_entity_poly.pdbx_strand_id
1 'polypeptide(L)'
;MSLAIVYSRASMGVQAPLVTIEVHLSNGKPGFTLVGLPEKTVKEAQDRVRSALMNAQFKYPAKRITVNLAPADLPKEGGRFDLPIAIGILAASDQLDGSRLKQFEFVGELALTGELRGVHGVIPAILAAQKAKRAPIIAYQNANEASLVSEQETYFAKNLLEVVQFLNNQEKLPLASLLAQESAVGFSAKNHLDLTDIIGQQHAKRALTIAAAGQHNLLFLGPPGTGKTMLASRLTALLPEMTDLEAIETASVTSLVQNELNFHNWKQRPFRAPHHSASLPALVGGGTIPKPGEISLAHNGVLFLDELPEFERKVLDALRQPLESGEIIISRANAKIQFPARFQLVAAMNPSPTGHYTGTHNRTSPQQVMRYLNRLSGPFLDRFDLSIEVPLLPQGSLQNTGDRGETSQQVREKVLNVREIQLARAGKINAYLSSKEIERDCKLQDKDALFLENALNKLGLSVRAYHRILKVSRTIADLNGEKEIQQPHLAEALGYRAMDRLLQKLSAA
;
A
#
# COMPACT_ATOMS: atom_id res chain seq x y z
N MET A 1 18.88 30.16 -28.87
CA MET A 1 17.50 30.57 -28.51
C MET A 1 17.54 31.23 -27.15
N SER A 2 16.76 32.31 -26.88
CA SER A 2 16.69 32.91 -25.54
C SER A 2 15.69 32.24 -24.59
N LEU A 3 14.90 31.29 -25.09
CA LEU A 3 13.85 30.54 -24.35
C LEU A 3 13.97 29.06 -24.65
N ALA A 4 13.97 28.22 -23.60
CA ALA A 4 13.89 26.78 -23.69
C ALA A 4 12.73 26.25 -22.83
N ILE A 5 12.09 25.16 -23.28
CA ILE A 5 11.00 24.49 -22.57
C ILE A 5 11.40 23.05 -22.32
N VAL A 6 11.33 22.64 -21.06
CA VAL A 6 11.69 21.29 -20.58
C VAL A 6 10.53 20.74 -19.74
N TYR A 7 10.35 19.45 -19.73
CA TYR A 7 9.27 18.79 -19.00
C TYR A 7 9.77 17.96 -17.84
N SER A 8 9.02 17.99 -16.75
CA SER A 8 9.23 17.20 -15.54
C SER A 8 7.90 16.86 -14.86
N ARG A 9 7.94 16.16 -13.72
CA ARG A 9 6.76 15.81 -12.94
C ARG A 9 6.87 16.25 -11.48
N ALA A 10 5.78 16.77 -10.91
CA ALA A 10 5.69 17.03 -9.49
C ALA A 10 5.40 15.74 -8.70
N SER A 11 5.88 15.66 -7.46
CA SER A 11 5.57 14.55 -6.55
C SER A 11 4.26 14.86 -5.81
N MET A 12 3.12 14.51 -6.44
CA MET A 12 1.79 14.69 -5.83
C MET A 12 1.01 13.38 -5.83
N GLY A 13 1.22 12.58 -4.78
CA GLY A 13 0.64 11.25 -4.70
C GLY A 13 1.03 10.39 -5.90
N VAL A 14 0.14 9.49 -6.31
CA VAL A 14 0.39 8.56 -7.43
C VAL A 14 0.09 9.16 -8.81
N GLN A 15 -0.32 10.43 -8.91
CA GLN A 15 -0.71 11.06 -10.18
C GLN A 15 0.44 11.71 -10.92
N ALA A 16 1.45 12.20 -10.22
CA ALA A 16 2.63 12.89 -10.76
C ALA A 16 2.32 13.90 -11.87
N PRO A 17 1.64 15.03 -11.56
CA PRO A 17 1.22 16.01 -12.57
C PRO A 17 2.41 16.64 -13.28
N LEU A 18 2.19 17.01 -14.55
CA LEU A 18 3.20 17.64 -15.41
C LEU A 18 3.62 19.00 -14.86
N VAL A 19 4.93 19.24 -14.87
CA VAL A 19 5.55 20.55 -14.63
C VAL A 19 6.32 20.94 -15.88
N THR A 20 5.96 22.07 -16.46
CA THR A 20 6.68 22.69 -17.57
C THR A 20 7.71 23.68 -17.01
N ILE A 21 8.97 23.47 -17.35
CA ILE A 21 10.07 24.32 -16.95
C ILE A 21 10.45 25.21 -18.14
N GLU A 22 10.19 26.50 -18.01
CA GLU A 22 10.50 27.51 -19.01
C GLU A 22 11.73 28.29 -18.55
N VAL A 23 12.82 28.22 -19.30
CA VAL A 23 14.07 28.93 -18.99
C VAL A 23 14.30 30.03 -20.02
N HIS A 24 14.32 31.27 -19.56
CA HIS A 24 14.55 32.47 -20.38
C HIS A 24 15.85 33.17 -19.99
N LEU A 25 16.68 33.44 -21.00
CA LEU A 25 17.89 34.22 -20.85
C LEU A 25 17.69 35.63 -21.43
N SER A 26 17.83 36.66 -20.59
CA SER A 26 17.75 38.08 -21.00
C SER A 26 19.02 38.84 -20.74
N ASN A 27 19.25 39.89 -21.53
CA ASN A 27 20.37 40.81 -21.30
C ASN A 27 20.12 41.59 -20.00
N GLY A 28 21.19 41.92 -19.29
CA GLY A 28 21.15 42.70 -18.06
C GLY A 28 22.15 42.20 -17.02
N LYS A 29 22.05 42.72 -15.79
CA LYS A 29 22.89 42.26 -14.67
C LYS A 29 22.67 40.76 -14.43
N PRO A 30 23.76 39.98 -14.38
CA PRO A 30 23.68 38.55 -14.10
C PRO A 30 22.90 38.28 -12.82
N GLY A 31 21.97 37.32 -12.88
CA GLY A 31 21.13 36.95 -11.76
C GLY A 31 20.31 35.72 -12.08
N PHE A 32 19.75 35.07 -11.05
CA PHE A 32 18.86 33.91 -11.19
C PHE A 32 17.54 34.18 -10.45
N THR A 33 16.44 34.00 -11.14
CA THR A 33 15.09 34.18 -10.58
C THR A 33 14.27 32.93 -10.87
N LEU A 34 13.67 32.36 -9.81
CA LEU A 34 12.80 31.19 -9.89
C LEU A 34 11.37 31.60 -9.55
N VAL A 35 10.41 31.31 -10.44
CA VAL A 35 8.98 31.61 -10.32
C VAL A 35 8.16 30.33 -10.39
N GLY A 36 6.88 30.38 -9.96
CA GLY A 36 5.97 29.23 -9.99
C GLY A 36 5.77 28.54 -8.65
N LEU A 37 5.79 29.31 -7.54
CA LEU A 37 5.61 28.84 -6.15
C LEU A 37 6.56 27.68 -5.75
N PRO A 38 7.88 27.82 -5.98
CA PRO A 38 8.82 26.82 -5.52
C PRO A 38 8.96 26.87 -4.00
N GLU A 39 9.04 25.68 -3.36
CA GLU A 39 9.43 25.58 -1.96
C GLU A 39 10.88 26.01 -1.74
N LYS A 40 11.27 26.16 -0.45
CA LYS A 40 12.63 26.60 -0.08
C LYS A 40 13.71 25.70 -0.68
N THR A 41 13.49 24.39 -0.65
CA THR A 41 14.41 23.38 -1.20
C THR A 41 14.62 23.50 -2.71
N VAL A 42 13.61 23.93 -3.46
CA VAL A 42 13.73 24.20 -4.90
C VAL A 42 14.43 25.53 -5.17
N LYS A 43 14.32 26.51 -4.26
CA LYS A 43 15.07 27.77 -4.37
C LYS A 43 16.59 27.56 -4.23
N GLU A 44 17.01 26.55 -3.46
CA GLU A 44 18.39 26.13 -3.30
C GLU A 44 18.98 25.48 -4.59
N ALA A 45 18.13 25.09 -5.55
CA ALA A 45 18.56 24.54 -6.84
C ALA A 45 19.50 25.47 -7.60
N GLN A 46 19.42 26.80 -7.41
CA GLN A 46 20.31 27.77 -8.05
C GLN A 46 21.79 27.42 -7.84
N ASP A 47 22.18 27.18 -6.59
CA ASP A 47 23.58 26.93 -6.24
C ASP A 47 24.00 25.51 -6.69
N ARG A 48 23.13 24.52 -6.54
CA ARG A 48 23.40 23.16 -7.02
C ARG A 48 23.56 23.10 -8.53
N VAL A 49 22.62 23.67 -9.28
CA VAL A 49 22.65 23.70 -10.75
C VAL A 49 23.84 24.48 -11.26
N ARG A 50 24.14 25.66 -10.68
CA ARG A 50 25.31 26.44 -11.08
C ARG A 50 26.61 25.66 -10.90
N SER A 51 26.83 25.08 -9.71
CA SER A 51 28.02 24.31 -9.41
C SER A 51 28.12 23.05 -10.30
N ALA A 52 27.03 22.35 -10.49
CA ALA A 52 26.97 21.16 -11.36
C ALA A 52 27.33 21.47 -12.81
N LEU A 53 26.80 22.56 -13.37
CA LEU A 53 27.15 23.03 -14.72
C LEU A 53 28.64 23.35 -14.86
N MET A 54 29.18 24.11 -13.91
CA MET A 54 30.61 24.51 -13.93
C MET A 54 31.53 23.28 -13.78
N ASN A 55 31.22 22.36 -12.87
CA ASN A 55 32.03 21.17 -12.64
C ASN A 55 31.90 20.13 -13.78
N ALA A 56 30.78 20.13 -14.50
CA ALA A 56 30.60 19.35 -15.75
C ALA A 56 31.21 20.08 -16.98
N GLN A 57 32.01 21.14 -16.78
CA GLN A 57 32.74 21.92 -17.80
C GLN A 57 31.84 22.71 -18.77
N PHE A 58 30.59 22.98 -18.42
CA PHE A 58 29.70 23.86 -19.16
C PHE A 58 29.88 25.31 -18.72
N LYS A 59 29.62 26.26 -19.63
CA LYS A 59 29.64 27.69 -19.33
C LYS A 59 28.35 28.10 -18.65
N TYR A 60 28.46 28.65 -17.42
CA TYR A 60 27.30 29.27 -16.78
C TYR A 60 27.02 30.64 -17.43
N PRO A 61 25.83 30.92 -17.97
CA PRO A 61 25.54 32.14 -18.70
C PRO A 61 25.71 33.40 -17.82
N ALA A 62 26.51 34.40 -18.26
CA ALA A 62 26.63 35.72 -17.63
C ALA A 62 25.44 36.62 -18.01
N LYS A 63 24.20 36.12 -17.93
CA LYS A 63 22.96 36.80 -18.27
C LYS A 63 21.96 36.70 -17.10
N ARG A 64 20.87 37.43 -17.18
CA ARG A 64 19.74 37.23 -16.27
C ARG A 64 18.98 35.96 -16.66
N ILE A 65 18.96 34.97 -15.78
CA ILE A 65 18.27 33.68 -15.94
C ILE A 65 16.93 33.77 -15.21
N THR A 66 15.84 33.58 -15.92
CA THR A 66 14.50 33.41 -15.30
C THR A 66 13.99 32.01 -15.59
N VAL A 67 13.68 31.26 -14.53
CA VAL A 67 13.11 29.92 -14.61
C VAL A 67 11.69 29.97 -14.07
N ASN A 68 10.72 29.60 -14.91
CA ASN A 68 9.32 29.45 -14.51
C ASN A 68 8.92 27.99 -14.44
N LEU A 69 8.38 27.56 -13.29
CA LEU A 69 7.86 26.22 -13.06
C LEU A 69 6.34 26.24 -13.13
N ALA A 70 5.78 25.96 -14.31
CA ALA A 70 4.34 26.00 -14.54
C ALA A 70 3.67 24.61 -14.37
N PRO A 71 2.43 24.53 -13.85
CA PRO A 71 1.58 25.62 -13.37
C PRO A 71 1.98 26.08 -11.95
N ALA A 72 1.62 27.30 -11.59
CA ALA A 72 2.02 27.91 -10.31
C ALA A 72 1.30 27.35 -9.08
N ASP A 73 0.13 26.76 -9.25
CA ASP A 73 -0.72 26.20 -8.18
C ASP A 73 -0.28 24.82 -7.67
N LEU A 74 0.65 24.14 -8.37
CA LEU A 74 1.20 22.86 -7.93
C LEU A 74 2.37 23.07 -6.95
N PRO A 75 2.39 22.36 -5.80
CA PRO A 75 3.55 22.32 -4.92
C PRO A 75 4.76 21.71 -5.64
N LYS A 76 5.93 22.32 -5.52
CA LYS A 76 7.19 21.83 -6.07
C LYS A 76 8.20 21.73 -4.93
N GLU A 77 8.64 20.50 -4.63
CA GLU A 77 9.59 20.23 -3.56
C GLU A 77 10.77 19.40 -4.04
N GLY A 78 11.85 19.46 -3.26
CA GLY A 78 13.04 18.64 -3.45
C GLY A 78 13.90 19.03 -4.64
N GLY A 79 14.99 18.27 -4.83
CA GLY A 79 15.97 18.48 -5.88
C GLY A 79 15.57 17.94 -7.26
N ARG A 80 14.40 17.31 -7.40
CA ARG A 80 13.97 16.63 -8.63
C ARG A 80 13.93 17.51 -9.88
N PHE A 81 13.88 18.83 -9.69
CA PHE A 81 13.86 19.81 -10.78
C PHE A 81 15.26 20.32 -11.16
N ASP A 82 16.33 19.91 -10.46
CA ASP A 82 17.69 20.38 -10.73
C ASP A 82 18.12 19.99 -12.15
N LEU A 83 17.95 18.72 -12.52
CA LEU A 83 18.28 18.22 -13.86
C LEU A 83 17.53 18.98 -14.96
N PRO A 84 16.17 19.07 -14.94
CA PRO A 84 15.46 19.79 -16.03
C PRO A 84 15.78 21.28 -16.06
N ILE A 85 16.09 21.94 -14.93
CA ILE A 85 16.54 23.33 -14.90
C ILE A 85 17.91 23.46 -15.58
N ALA A 86 18.87 22.56 -15.28
CA ALA A 86 20.18 22.55 -15.90
C ALA A 86 20.08 22.35 -17.42
N ILE A 87 19.30 21.37 -17.88
CA ILE A 87 19.05 21.13 -19.31
C ILE A 87 18.42 22.35 -19.97
N GLY A 88 17.45 23.01 -19.32
CA GLY A 88 16.84 24.25 -19.82
C GLY A 88 17.82 25.40 -19.98
N ILE A 89 18.76 25.58 -19.01
CA ILE A 89 19.80 26.60 -19.08
C ILE A 89 20.77 26.33 -20.25
N LEU A 90 21.20 25.08 -20.41
CA LEU A 90 22.10 24.68 -21.51
C LEU A 90 21.44 24.89 -22.89
N ALA A 91 20.18 24.52 -23.04
CA ALA A 91 19.44 24.73 -24.28
C ALA A 91 19.18 26.20 -24.58
N ALA A 92 18.79 27.01 -23.56
CA ALA A 92 18.58 28.46 -23.74
C ALA A 92 19.87 29.23 -24.06
N SER A 93 21.04 28.66 -23.68
CA SER A 93 22.36 29.26 -23.95
C SER A 93 23.07 28.64 -25.18
N ASP A 94 22.37 27.92 -26.01
CA ASP A 94 22.88 27.27 -27.23
C ASP A 94 24.06 26.29 -27.00
N GLN A 95 24.18 25.74 -25.78
CA GLN A 95 25.17 24.69 -25.42
C GLN A 95 24.62 23.29 -25.64
N LEU A 96 23.32 23.16 -25.84
CA LEU A 96 22.58 21.91 -26.09
C LEU A 96 21.58 22.14 -27.22
N ASP A 97 21.48 21.18 -28.14
CA ASP A 97 20.40 21.19 -29.15
C ASP A 97 19.03 20.89 -28.49
N GLY A 98 18.18 21.91 -28.47
CA GLY A 98 16.85 21.84 -27.89
C GLY A 98 15.78 21.12 -28.73
N SER A 99 16.11 20.70 -29.97
CA SER A 99 15.13 20.14 -30.92
C SER A 99 14.39 18.89 -30.40
N ARG A 100 15.08 18.06 -29.60
CA ARG A 100 14.56 16.79 -29.06
C ARG A 100 13.91 16.91 -27.70
N LEU A 101 14.01 18.03 -26.99
CA LEU A 101 13.56 18.16 -25.59
C LEU A 101 12.09 17.79 -25.38
N LYS A 102 11.25 18.02 -26.42
CA LYS A 102 9.81 17.68 -26.37
C LYS A 102 9.52 16.17 -26.27
N GLN A 103 10.48 15.32 -26.60
CA GLN A 103 10.34 13.87 -26.59
C GLN A 103 10.61 13.28 -25.19
N PHE A 104 11.22 14.07 -24.28
CA PHE A 104 11.69 13.58 -22.99
C PHE A 104 11.05 14.31 -21.81
N GLU A 105 11.04 13.63 -20.67
CA GLU A 105 10.79 14.21 -19.34
C GLU A 105 11.98 13.90 -18.43
N PHE A 106 12.42 14.90 -17.66
CA PHE A 106 13.65 14.82 -16.86
C PHE A 106 13.31 14.83 -15.38
N VAL A 107 13.84 13.88 -14.61
CA VAL A 107 13.62 13.79 -13.17
C VAL A 107 14.93 13.36 -12.48
N GLY A 108 15.49 14.24 -11.65
CA GLY A 108 16.73 13.93 -10.92
C GLY A 108 17.28 15.14 -10.19
N GLU A 109 17.90 14.88 -9.04
CA GLU A 109 18.64 15.87 -8.28
C GLU A 109 20.09 15.92 -8.76
N LEU A 110 20.72 17.10 -8.74
CA LEU A 110 22.12 17.28 -9.09
C LEU A 110 22.96 17.47 -7.82
N ALA A 111 24.02 16.66 -7.69
CA ALA A 111 25.11 16.95 -6.80
C ALA A 111 25.93 18.12 -7.34
N LEU A 112 26.69 18.82 -6.50
CA LEU A 112 27.58 19.90 -6.91
C LEU A 112 28.64 19.45 -7.94
N THR A 113 28.97 18.16 -7.94
CA THR A 113 29.91 17.54 -8.91
C THR A 113 29.30 17.35 -10.31
N GLY A 114 27.96 17.48 -10.46
CA GLY A 114 27.23 17.14 -11.68
C GLY A 114 26.72 15.70 -11.73
N GLU A 115 26.96 14.91 -10.69
CA GLU A 115 26.34 13.58 -10.54
C GLU A 115 24.83 13.69 -10.36
N LEU A 116 24.09 12.72 -10.91
CA LEU A 116 22.65 12.58 -10.73
C LEU A 116 22.34 11.72 -9.50
N ARG A 117 21.48 12.23 -8.64
CA ARG A 117 20.97 11.55 -7.46
C ARG A 117 19.52 11.12 -7.64
N GLY A 118 19.19 9.96 -7.08
CA GLY A 118 17.85 9.43 -7.07
C GLY A 118 16.86 10.30 -6.29
N VAL A 119 15.60 10.24 -6.70
CA VAL A 119 14.50 10.98 -6.08
C VAL A 119 13.34 10.04 -5.73
N HIS A 120 12.57 10.41 -4.70
CA HIS A 120 11.35 9.69 -4.35
C HIS A 120 10.25 9.87 -5.41
N GLY A 121 9.36 8.89 -5.56
CA GLY A 121 8.21 8.98 -6.45
C GLY A 121 8.58 9.00 -7.92
N VAL A 122 9.61 8.23 -8.31
CA VAL A 122 10.00 8.12 -9.72
C VAL A 122 9.01 7.22 -10.49
N ILE A 123 8.45 6.17 -9.89
CA ILE A 123 7.50 5.28 -10.56
C ILE A 123 6.25 6.03 -11.04
N PRO A 124 5.52 6.81 -10.20
CA PRO A 124 4.43 7.64 -10.70
C PRO A 124 4.84 8.60 -11.83
N ALA A 125 6.05 9.17 -11.75
CA ALA A 125 6.55 10.07 -12.79
C ALA A 125 6.78 9.33 -14.11
N ILE A 126 7.39 8.13 -14.10
CA ILE A 126 7.59 7.29 -15.28
C ILE A 126 6.25 6.93 -15.92
N LEU A 127 5.31 6.40 -15.14
CA LEU A 127 3.99 6.00 -15.65
C LEU A 127 3.23 7.19 -16.27
N ALA A 128 3.34 8.36 -15.66
CA ALA A 128 2.69 9.57 -16.18
C ALA A 128 3.38 10.10 -17.45
N ALA A 129 4.71 10.01 -17.57
CA ALA A 129 5.47 10.38 -18.77
C ALA A 129 5.14 9.43 -19.94
N GLN A 130 5.09 8.13 -19.69
CA GLN A 130 4.71 7.11 -20.68
C GLN A 130 3.29 7.34 -21.22
N LYS A 131 2.32 7.66 -20.34
CA LYS A 131 0.96 8.05 -20.76
C LYS A 131 0.96 9.30 -21.63
N ALA A 132 1.90 10.23 -21.41
CA ALA A 132 2.08 11.43 -22.23
C ALA A 132 2.93 11.17 -23.49
N LYS A 133 3.33 9.92 -23.76
CA LYS A 133 4.19 9.49 -24.90
C LYS A 133 5.53 10.24 -24.91
N ARG A 134 6.13 10.44 -23.73
CA ARG A 134 7.47 10.99 -23.57
C ARG A 134 8.36 9.98 -22.85
N ALA A 135 9.62 9.91 -23.23
CA ALA A 135 10.60 9.03 -22.62
C ALA A 135 11.20 9.68 -21.36
N PRO A 136 11.09 9.05 -20.17
CA PRO A 136 11.73 9.56 -18.97
C PRO A 136 13.25 9.40 -19.03
N ILE A 137 13.98 10.43 -18.53
CA ILE A 137 15.40 10.37 -18.21
C ILE A 137 15.55 10.58 -16.71
N ILE A 138 16.11 9.57 -16.01
CA ILE A 138 16.16 9.49 -14.55
C ILE A 138 17.60 9.26 -14.06
N ALA A 139 17.83 9.37 -12.76
CA ALA A 139 19.10 9.01 -12.15
C ALA A 139 19.33 7.50 -12.14
N TYR A 140 20.60 7.06 -12.27
CA TYR A 140 21.00 5.65 -12.17
C TYR A 140 20.49 4.96 -10.90
N GLN A 141 20.47 5.66 -9.77
CA GLN A 141 19.99 5.13 -8.49
C GLN A 141 18.50 4.71 -8.52
N ASN A 142 17.70 5.31 -9.41
CA ASN A 142 16.31 4.93 -9.61
C ASN A 142 16.11 3.88 -10.72
N ALA A 143 17.18 3.45 -11.40
CA ALA A 143 17.07 2.58 -12.57
C ALA A 143 16.48 1.21 -12.22
N ASN A 144 16.79 0.66 -11.05
CA ASN A 144 16.27 -0.61 -10.60
C ASN A 144 14.73 -0.56 -10.40
N GLU A 145 14.20 0.42 -9.68
CA GLU A 145 12.75 0.54 -9.51
C GLU A 145 12.04 0.90 -10.83
N ALA A 146 12.70 1.67 -11.69
CA ALA A 146 12.18 1.99 -13.02
C ALA A 146 12.03 0.75 -13.91
N SER A 147 12.94 -0.20 -13.82
CA SER A 147 12.91 -1.42 -14.65
C SER A 147 11.68 -2.29 -14.39
N LEU A 148 11.07 -2.18 -13.19
CA LEU A 148 9.85 -2.90 -12.81
C LEU A 148 8.60 -2.42 -13.57
N VAL A 149 8.61 -1.17 -14.06
CA VAL A 149 7.44 -0.51 -14.66
C VAL A 149 7.70 0.01 -16.08
N SER A 150 8.88 -0.26 -16.64
CA SER A 150 9.31 0.25 -17.95
C SER A 150 8.80 -0.62 -19.08
N GLU A 151 7.54 -0.42 -19.49
CA GLU A 151 7.00 -0.99 -20.74
C GLU A 151 7.50 -0.24 -22.00
N GLN A 152 7.89 1.03 -21.83
CA GLN A 152 8.41 1.91 -22.87
C GLN A 152 9.83 2.37 -22.53
N GLU A 153 10.48 3.05 -23.48
CA GLU A 153 11.83 3.58 -23.29
C GLU A 153 11.92 4.49 -22.06
N THR A 154 12.65 4.04 -21.04
CA THR A 154 13.04 4.81 -19.86
C THR A 154 14.55 4.77 -19.77
N TYR A 155 15.18 5.92 -19.88
CA TYR A 155 16.63 6.07 -19.88
C TYR A 155 17.13 6.43 -18.49
N PHE A 156 18.36 6.01 -18.15
CA PHE A 156 19.01 6.46 -16.93
C PHE A 156 20.44 6.94 -17.19
N ALA A 157 20.89 7.86 -16.34
CA ALA A 157 22.23 8.45 -16.42
C ALA A 157 22.86 8.59 -15.03
N LYS A 158 24.21 8.60 -14.96
CA LYS A 158 24.96 8.82 -13.72
C LYS A 158 25.27 10.28 -13.47
N ASN A 159 25.35 11.08 -14.52
CA ASN A 159 25.74 12.48 -14.42
C ASN A 159 25.12 13.33 -15.54
N LEU A 160 25.21 14.64 -15.39
CA LEU A 160 24.68 15.63 -16.33
C LEU A 160 25.32 15.53 -17.71
N LEU A 161 26.64 15.22 -17.79
CA LEU A 161 27.37 15.14 -19.06
C LEU A 161 26.81 14.03 -19.95
N GLU A 162 26.55 12.83 -19.39
CA GLU A 162 25.93 11.71 -20.12
C GLU A 162 24.59 12.10 -20.74
N VAL A 163 23.75 12.85 -19.98
CA VAL A 163 22.45 13.31 -20.50
C VAL A 163 22.64 14.29 -21.66
N VAL A 164 23.58 15.22 -21.57
CA VAL A 164 23.85 16.19 -22.65
C VAL A 164 24.40 15.52 -23.89
N GLN A 165 25.33 14.57 -23.74
CA GLN A 165 25.89 13.79 -24.84
C GLN A 165 24.80 12.98 -25.57
N PHE A 166 23.89 12.38 -24.81
CA PHE A 166 22.74 11.68 -25.39
C PHE A 166 21.80 12.61 -26.19
N LEU A 167 21.48 13.76 -25.63
CA LEU A 167 20.59 14.74 -26.30
C LEU A 167 21.23 15.29 -27.57
N ASN A 168 22.55 15.45 -27.60
CA ASN A 168 23.34 15.86 -28.77
C ASN A 168 23.63 14.71 -29.75
N ASN A 169 23.07 13.49 -29.55
CA ASN A 169 23.31 12.28 -30.35
C ASN A 169 24.79 11.84 -30.39
N GLN A 170 25.58 12.16 -29.39
CA GLN A 170 26.98 11.77 -29.30
C GLN A 170 27.16 10.39 -28.66
N GLU A 171 26.32 10.08 -27.64
CA GLU A 171 26.32 8.80 -26.92
C GLU A 171 24.89 8.29 -26.70
N LYS A 172 24.76 7.00 -26.39
CA LYS A 172 23.48 6.35 -26.05
C LYS A 172 23.37 6.20 -24.54
N LEU A 173 22.23 6.54 -23.97
CA LEU A 173 21.90 6.18 -22.61
C LEU A 173 21.38 4.75 -22.52
N PRO A 174 21.68 4.02 -21.45
CA PRO A 174 21.12 2.70 -21.20
C PRO A 174 19.63 2.78 -20.86
N LEU A 175 18.91 1.71 -21.19
CA LEU A 175 17.48 1.54 -20.90
C LEU A 175 17.28 0.81 -19.56
N ALA A 176 16.37 1.26 -18.75
CA ALA A 176 16.04 0.63 -17.47
C ALA A 176 15.49 -0.81 -17.66
N SER A 177 14.79 -1.08 -18.75
CA SER A 177 14.26 -2.41 -19.07
C SER A 177 15.34 -3.49 -19.21
N LEU A 178 16.57 -3.14 -19.54
CA LEU A 178 17.68 -4.10 -19.63
C LEU A 178 18.08 -4.67 -18.28
N LEU A 179 17.94 -3.90 -17.19
CA LEU A 179 18.24 -4.36 -15.84
C LEU A 179 17.25 -5.40 -15.34
N ALA A 180 15.99 -5.36 -15.79
CA ALA A 180 14.98 -6.35 -15.43
C ALA A 180 15.34 -7.76 -15.93
N GLN A 181 15.98 -7.87 -17.08
CA GLN A 181 16.39 -9.14 -17.67
C GLN A 181 17.53 -9.82 -16.90
N GLU A 182 18.46 -9.04 -16.36
CA GLU A 182 19.57 -9.56 -15.55
C GLU A 182 19.08 -10.01 -14.16
N SER A 183 18.04 -9.38 -13.62
CA SER A 183 17.50 -9.65 -12.28
C SER A 183 16.48 -10.80 -12.24
N ALA A 184 15.91 -11.20 -13.38
CA ALA A 184 14.89 -12.25 -13.46
C ALA A 184 15.42 -13.68 -13.14
N VAL A 185 16.75 -13.86 -13.11
CA VAL A 185 17.39 -15.13 -12.78
C VAL A 185 17.60 -15.20 -11.27
N GLY A 186 16.54 -15.56 -10.52
CA GLY A 186 16.67 -15.78 -9.08
C GLY A 186 15.44 -15.45 -8.20
N PHE A 187 14.29 -15.19 -8.79
CA PHE A 187 13.07 -14.85 -8.05
C PHE A 187 12.41 -16.06 -7.37
N SER A 188 13.02 -16.56 -6.31
CA SER A 188 12.32 -17.38 -5.33
C SER A 188 12.69 -16.88 -3.93
N ALA A 189 12.12 -15.78 -3.50
CA ALA A 189 12.11 -15.45 -2.10
C ALA A 189 11.22 -16.50 -1.41
N LYS A 190 11.83 -17.56 -0.90
CA LYS A 190 11.16 -18.51 -0.02
C LYS A 190 10.66 -17.72 1.17
N ASN A 191 9.36 -17.51 1.20
CA ASN A 191 8.70 -17.04 2.41
C ASN A 191 8.94 -18.13 3.45
N HIS A 192 9.88 -17.91 4.39
CA HIS A 192 10.27 -18.90 5.40
C HIS A 192 9.19 -19.14 6.47
N LEU A 193 8.05 -18.42 6.39
CA LEU A 193 6.97 -18.49 7.35
C LEU A 193 5.89 -19.48 6.86
N ASP A 194 5.81 -20.66 7.46
CA ASP A 194 4.83 -21.69 7.12
C ASP A 194 3.75 -21.86 8.21
N LEU A 195 2.54 -22.29 7.82
CA LEU A 195 1.46 -22.63 8.75
C LEU A 195 1.81 -23.81 9.65
N THR A 196 2.68 -24.71 9.19
CA THR A 196 3.17 -25.85 9.96
C THR A 196 4.07 -25.49 11.13
N ASP A 197 4.60 -24.23 11.15
CA ASP A 197 5.33 -23.69 12.31
C ASP A 197 4.41 -23.48 13.52
N ILE A 198 3.11 -23.37 13.29
CA ILE A 198 2.11 -23.13 14.33
C ILE A 198 1.57 -24.47 14.82
N ILE A 199 1.84 -24.77 16.07
CA ILE A 199 1.39 -26.00 16.71
C ILE A 199 -0.08 -25.87 17.10
N GLY A 200 -0.89 -26.85 16.76
CA GLY A 200 -2.33 -26.85 17.07
C GLY A 200 -3.09 -25.71 16.36
N GLN A 201 -3.97 -25.03 17.10
CA GLN A 201 -4.75 -23.86 16.65
C GLN A 201 -5.54 -24.10 15.34
N GLN A 202 -6.08 -25.31 15.12
CA GLN A 202 -6.74 -25.71 13.88
C GLN A 202 -7.90 -24.77 13.50
N HIS A 203 -8.68 -24.33 14.50
CA HIS A 203 -9.76 -23.37 14.28
C HIS A 203 -9.26 -22.02 13.76
N ALA A 204 -8.14 -21.53 14.27
CA ALA A 204 -7.52 -20.29 13.82
C ALA A 204 -6.90 -20.44 12.42
N LYS A 205 -6.26 -21.58 12.11
CA LYS A 205 -5.76 -21.88 10.76
C LYS A 205 -6.90 -21.95 9.74
N ARG A 206 -8.03 -22.56 10.10
CA ARG A 206 -9.25 -22.58 9.24
C ARG A 206 -9.80 -21.18 9.00
N ALA A 207 -9.88 -20.34 10.04
CA ALA A 207 -10.30 -18.95 9.89
C ALA A 207 -9.36 -18.13 9.01
N LEU A 208 -8.02 -18.36 9.09
CA LEU A 208 -7.05 -17.76 8.17
C LEU A 208 -7.28 -18.19 6.73
N THR A 209 -7.58 -19.47 6.48
CA THR A 209 -7.91 -19.99 5.14
C THR A 209 -9.13 -19.30 4.57
N ILE A 210 -10.20 -19.16 5.36
CA ILE A 210 -11.44 -18.47 4.96
C ILE A 210 -11.17 -16.99 4.71
N ALA A 211 -10.42 -16.35 5.62
CA ALA A 211 -10.03 -14.95 5.47
C ALA A 211 -9.18 -14.71 4.21
N ALA A 212 -8.24 -15.61 3.90
CA ALA A 212 -7.43 -15.55 2.69
C ALA A 212 -8.28 -15.76 1.42
N ALA A 213 -9.17 -16.78 1.43
CA ALA A 213 -9.99 -17.12 0.27
C ALA A 213 -10.99 -16.03 -0.09
N GLY A 214 -11.68 -15.46 0.91
CA GLY A 214 -12.69 -14.44 0.72
C GLY A 214 -12.23 -13.00 0.89
N GLN A 215 -10.97 -12.77 1.24
CA GLN A 215 -10.40 -11.45 1.62
C GLN A 215 -11.17 -10.80 2.78
N HIS A 216 -11.61 -11.62 3.74
CA HIS A 216 -12.36 -11.17 4.90
C HIS A 216 -11.46 -10.57 5.99
N ASN A 217 -11.91 -9.50 6.62
CA ASN A 217 -11.24 -8.90 7.78
C ASN A 217 -11.37 -9.81 9.01
N LEU A 218 -10.28 -10.00 9.75
CA LEU A 218 -10.18 -11.00 10.82
C LEU A 218 -9.70 -10.39 12.13
N LEU A 219 -10.40 -10.70 13.22
CA LEU A 219 -10.03 -10.33 14.58
C LEU A 219 -9.70 -11.57 15.41
N PHE A 220 -8.49 -11.62 15.96
CA PHE A 220 -8.04 -12.63 16.93
C PHE A 220 -8.27 -12.13 18.35
N LEU A 221 -9.00 -12.90 19.15
CA LEU A 221 -9.16 -12.70 20.59
C LEU A 221 -8.45 -13.82 21.35
N GLY A 222 -7.69 -13.50 22.38
CA GLY A 222 -7.09 -14.53 23.19
C GLY A 222 -6.06 -14.00 24.18
N PRO A 223 -5.69 -14.78 25.18
CA PRO A 223 -4.68 -14.40 26.15
C PRO A 223 -3.33 -14.09 25.50
N PRO A 224 -2.42 -13.39 26.17
CA PRO A 224 -1.05 -13.21 25.69
C PRO A 224 -0.35 -14.57 25.53
N GLY A 225 0.56 -14.68 24.55
CA GLY A 225 1.33 -15.88 24.28
C GLY A 225 0.60 -17.00 23.51
N THR A 226 -0.61 -16.75 22.99
CA THR A 226 -1.37 -17.76 22.20
C THR A 226 -0.98 -17.83 20.72
N GLY A 227 -0.03 -16.99 20.26
CA GLY A 227 0.46 -17.04 18.88
C GLY A 227 -0.34 -16.19 17.88
N LYS A 228 -1.16 -15.23 18.33
CA LYS A 228 -1.99 -14.35 17.46
C LYS A 228 -1.17 -13.64 16.38
N THR A 229 -0.05 -13.03 16.77
CA THR A 229 0.86 -12.32 15.85
C THR A 229 1.51 -13.29 14.87
N MET A 230 1.87 -14.51 15.33
CA MET A 230 2.35 -15.57 14.45
C MET A 230 1.31 -15.99 13.42
N LEU A 231 0.06 -16.19 13.82
CA LEU A 231 -1.05 -16.50 12.92
C LEU A 231 -1.24 -15.39 11.87
N ALA A 232 -1.30 -14.13 12.30
CA ALA A 232 -1.50 -13.00 11.41
C ALA A 232 -0.39 -12.89 10.34
N SER A 233 0.87 -13.07 10.72
CA SER A 233 2.00 -12.96 9.80
C SER A 233 2.02 -14.05 8.72
N ARG A 234 1.39 -15.22 8.93
CA ARG A 234 1.27 -16.30 7.93
C ARG A 234 0.22 -16.00 6.86
N LEU A 235 -0.67 -15.04 7.09
CA LEU A 235 -1.74 -14.73 6.12
C LEU A 235 -1.19 -14.38 4.73
N THR A 236 -0.11 -13.61 4.65
CA THR A 236 0.49 -13.21 3.36
C THR A 236 0.99 -14.41 2.55
N ALA A 237 1.46 -15.47 3.22
CA ALA A 237 1.90 -16.70 2.56
C ALA A 237 0.72 -17.49 1.93
N LEU A 238 -0.51 -17.26 2.41
CA LEU A 238 -1.73 -17.89 1.90
C LEU A 238 -2.37 -17.11 0.75
N LEU A 239 -2.00 -15.83 0.58
CA LEU A 239 -2.57 -14.97 -0.46
C LEU A 239 -1.90 -15.23 -1.82
N PRO A 240 -2.65 -15.07 -2.93
CA PRO A 240 -2.04 -15.08 -4.26
C PRO A 240 -1.05 -13.92 -4.41
N GLU A 241 -0.06 -14.11 -5.29
CA GLU A 241 0.79 -13.00 -5.72
C GLU A 241 -0.04 -11.84 -6.29
N MET A 242 0.52 -10.65 -6.24
CA MET A 242 -0.12 -9.51 -6.89
C MET A 242 -0.09 -9.69 -8.42
N THR A 243 -1.14 -9.27 -9.08
CA THR A 243 -1.12 -9.06 -10.54
C THR A 243 -0.14 -7.94 -10.88
N ASP A 244 0.26 -7.81 -12.15
CA ASP A 244 1.16 -6.74 -12.58
C ASP A 244 0.58 -5.36 -12.26
N LEU A 245 -0.73 -5.16 -12.45
CA LEU A 245 -1.40 -3.92 -12.10
C LEU A 245 -1.37 -3.63 -10.58
N GLU A 246 -1.69 -4.62 -9.75
CA GLU A 246 -1.61 -4.47 -8.28
C GLU A 246 -0.17 -4.18 -7.83
N ALA A 247 0.83 -4.83 -8.43
CA ALA A 247 2.24 -4.62 -8.11
C ALA A 247 2.70 -3.20 -8.47
N ILE A 248 2.30 -2.69 -9.65
CA ILE A 248 2.58 -1.32 -10.10
C ILE A 248 1.90 -0.28 -9.20
N GLU A 249 0.63 -0.49 -8.82
CA GLU A 249 -0.08 0.40 -7.90
C GLU A 249 0.62 0.46 -6.54
N THR A 250 0.99 -0.70 -5.99
CA THR A 250 1.69 -0.80 -4.70
C THR A 250 3.08 -0.17 -4.75
N ALA A 251 3.84 -0.42 -5.81
CA ALA A 251 5.15 0.18 -6.05
C ALA A 251 5.05 1.71 -6.19
N SER A 252 4.01 2.21 -6.86
CA SER A 252 3.76 3.65 -7.00
C SER A 252 3.60 4.35 -5.65
N VAL A 253 2.88 3.72 -4.72
CA VAL A 253 2.73 4.26 -3.35
C VAL A 253 4.05 4.17 -2.58
N THR A 254 4.73 3.03 -2.66
CA THR A 254 5.97 2.78 -1.91
C THR A 254 7.10 3.70 -2.35
N SER A 255 7.23 3.99 -3.66
CA SER A 255 8.27 4.87 -4.21
C SER A 255 8.18 6.32 -3.71
N LEU A 256 7.01 6.75 -3.19
CA LEU A 256 6.83 8.09 -2.61
C LEU A 256 7.56 8.29 -1.27
N VAL A 257 7.93 7.20 -0.59
CA VAL A 257 8.58 7.22 0.74
C VAL A 257 9.89 6.46 0.79
N GLN A 258 10.19 5.62 -0.19
CA GLN A 258 11.41 4.81 -0.27
C GLN A 258 12.09 5.04 -1.64
N ASN A 259 13.42 5.16 -1.65
CA ASN A 259 14.19 5.35 -2.89
C ASN A 259 14.56 4.03 -3.57
N GLU A 260 14.49 2.91 -2.86
CA GLU A 260 14.87 1.61 -3.39
C GLU A 260 13.75 0.60 -3.10
N LEU A 261 13.12 0.11 -4.15
CA LEU A 261 12.24 -1.05 -4.06
C LEU A 261 13.10 -2.30 -4.17
N ASN A 262 12.87 -3.24 -3.25
CA ASN A 262 13.57 -4.51 -3.28
C ASN A 262 12.93 -5.43 -4.35
N PHE A 263 13.69 -5.77 -5.38
CA PHE A 263 13.25 -6.71 -6.43
C PHE A 263 12.77 -8.04 -5.88
N HIS A 264 13.37 -8.52 -4.81
CA HIS A 264 12.99 -9.80 -4.20
C HIS A 264 11.56 -9.80 -3.66
N ASN A 265 10.98 -8.64 -3.42
CA ASN A 265 9.60 -8.48 -2.93
C ASN A 265 8.61 -8.06 -4.03
N TRP A 266 9.04 -8.05 -5.31
CA TRP A 266 8.14 -7.75 -6.41
C TRP A 266 6.99 -8.76 -6.48
N LYS A 267 5.75 -8.28 -6.63
CA LYS A 267 4.50 -9.06 -6.57
C LYS A 267 4.18 -9.71 -5.22
N GLN A 268 4.99 -9.54 -4.18
CA GLN A 268 4.62 -9.96 -2.83
C GLN A 268 3.69 -8.95 -2.19
N ARG A 269 2.63 -9.44 -1.56
CA ARG A 269 1.67 -8.58 -0.85
C ARG A 269 2.31 -7.99 0.41
N PRO A 270 2.28 -6.66 0.59
CA PRO A 270 2.86 -6.03 1.77
C PRO A 270 2.16 -6.48 3.06
N PHE A 271 2.95 -6.68 4.11
CA PHE A 271 2.46 -6.87 5.48
C PHE A 271 2.93 -5.70 6.32
N ARG A 272 1.98 -4.85 6.73
CA ARG A 272 2.27 -3.66 7.55
C ARG A 272 1.73 -3.86 8.94
N ALA A 273 2.61 -3.72 9.95
CA ALA A 273 2.27 -3.93 11.35
C ALA A 273 2.74 -2.71 12.18
N PRO A 274 2.03 -1.57 12.09
CA PRO A 274 2.39 -0.39 12.87
C PRO A 274 2.22 -0.67 14.37
N HIS A 275 3.12 -0.11 15.16
CA HIS A 275 3.03 -0.18 16.62
C HIS A 275 1.81 0.61 17.12
N HIS A 276 1.17 0.20 18.21
CA HIS A 276 -0.04 0.86 18.74
C HIS A 276 0.19 2.33 19.14
N SER A 277 1.43 2.74 19.41
CA SER A 277 1.81 4.15 19.67
C SER A 277 1.97 4.99 18.40
N ALA A 278 1.71 4.43 17.21
CA ALA A 278 1.81 5.18 15.96
C ALA A 278 0.83 6.36 15.95
N SER A 279 1.33 7.54 15.61
CA SER A 279 0.51 8.75 15.51
C SER A 279 -0.47 8.69 14.33
N LEU A 280 -1.56 9.48 14.40
CA LEU A 280 -2.51 9.57 13.29
C LEU A 280 -1.85 9.91 11.95
N PRO A 281 -0.89 10.87 11.85
CA PRO A 281 -0.18 11.12 10.59
C PRO A 281 0.69 9.95 10.11
N ALA A 282 1.25 9.15 11.02
CA ALA A 282 2.03 7.96 10.62
C ALA A 282 1.12 6.89 9.98
N LEU A 283 -0.10 6.73 10.49
CA LEU A 283 -1.05 5.76 9.95
C LEU A 283 -1.73 6.24 8.67
N VAL A 284 -2.30 7.44 8.72
CA VAL A 284 -3.12 8.03 7.63
C VAL A 284 -2.25 8.64 6.54
N GLY A 285 -1.11 9.17 6.95
CA GLY A 285 -0.27 10.03 6.12
C GLY A 285 -0.44 11.50 6.48
N GLY A 286 0.46 12.33 6.00
CA GLY A 286 0.47 13.76 6.29
C GLY A 286 1.75 14.47 5.84
N GLY A 287 1.97 15.64 6.40
CA GLY A 287 3.04 16.55 6.01
C GLY A 287 2.50 17.79 5.30
N THR A 288 3.37 18.75 5.01
CA THR A 288 3.05 19.97 4.24
C THR A 288 2.59 19.59 2.84
N ILE A 289 3.35 18.71 2.19
CA ILE A 289 2.91 17.94 1.02
C ILE A 289 2.60 16.54 1.54
N PRO A 290 1.34 16.08 1.40
CA PRO A 290 0.92 14.81 1.98
C PRO A 290 1.70 13.62 1.42
N LYS A 291 2.32 12.85 2.32
CA LYS A 291 2.93 11.55 2.03
C LYS A 291 2.02 10.42 2.52
N PRO A 292 2.08 9.23 1.88
CA PRO A 292 1.28 8.10 2.30
C PRO A 292 1.70 7.60 3.69
N GLY A 293 0.74 7.18 4.50
CA GLY A 293 0.97 6.50 5.77
C GLY A 293 0.85 4.98 5.65
N GLU A 294 0.93 4.27 6.78
CA GLU A 294 0.90 2.80 6.87
C GLU A 294 -0.34 2.18 6.20
N ILE A 295 -1.49 2.88 6.24
CA ILE A 295 -2.73 2.46 5.58
C ILE A 295 -2.54 2.34 4.07
N SER A 296 -1.94 3.36 3.44
CA SER A 296 -1.67 3.36 2.00
C SER A 296 -0.51 2.44 1.64
N LEU A 297 0.50 2.32 2.51
CA LEU A 297 1.62 1.37 2.33
C LEU A 297 1.18 -0.10 2.45
N ALA A 298 0.03 -0.37 3.08
CA ALA A 298 -0.60 -1.70 3.11
C ALA A 298 -1.45 -2.02 1.86
N HIS A 299 -1.51 -1.11 0.89
CA HIS A 299 -2.32 -1.29 -0.32
C HIS A 299 -2.03 -2.61 -1.03
N ASN A 300 -3.07 -3.33 -1.45
CA ASN A 300 -3.05 -4.67 -2.02
C ASN A 300 -2.43 -5.75 -1.11
N GLY A 301 -2.28 -5.47 0.20
CA GLY A 301 -1.69 -6.34 1.19
C GLY A 301 -2.51 -6.47 2.47
N VAL A 302 -1.81 -6.59 3.59
CA VAL A 302 -2.38 -6.80 4.92
C VAL A 302 -1.94 -5.68 5.85
N LEU A 303 -2.91 -5.05 6.52
CA LEU A 303 -2.66 -4.18 7.67
C LEU A 303 -2.96 -4.97 8.94
N PHE A 304 -1.94 -5.19 9.76
CA PHE A 304 -2.06 -5.89 11.03
C PHE A 304 -1.97 -4.93 12.22
N LEU A 305 -2.97 -4.95 13.09
CA LEU A 305 -3.02 -4.14 14.31
C LEU A 305 -2.97 -5.06 15.52
N ASP A 306 -1.82 -5.12 16.18
CA ASP A 306 -1.70 -5.85 17.44
C ASP A 306 -2.12 -4.97 18.62
N GLU A 307 -2.57 -5.59 19.71
CA GLU A 307 -3.04 -4.87 20.91
C GLU A 307 -4.10 -3.81 20.58
N LEU A 308 -5.08 -4.17 19.75
CA LEU A 308 -6.06 -3.26 19.15
C LEU A 308 -6.66 -2.19 20.11
N PRO A 309 -7.05 -2.49 21.38
CA PRO A 309 -7.61 -1.48 22.29
C PRO A 309 -6.58 -0.48 22.83
N GLU A 310 -5.29 -0.66 22.58
CA GLU A 310 -4.24 0.28 22.99
C GLU A 310 -4.00 1.39 21.94
N PHE A 311 -4.54 1.25 20.73
CA PHE A 311 -4.54 2.35 19.75
C PHE A 311 -5.48 3.48 20.19
N GLU A 312 -5.10 4.71 19.90
CA GLU A 312 -5.98 5.85 20.08
C GLU A 312 -7.27 5.69 19.25
N ARG A 313 -8.42 5.97 19.87
CA ARG A 313 -9.72 5.85 19.20
C ARG A 313 -9.81 6.63 17.89
N LYS A 314 -9.20 7.83 17.82
CA LYS A 314 -9.17 8.66 16.60
C LYS A 314 -8.44 7.97 15.44
N VAL A 315 -7.39 7.19 15.76
CA VAL A 315 -6.61 6.41 14.80
C VAL A 315 -7.45 5.29 14.23
N LEU A 316 -8.17 4.54 15.08
CA LEU A 316 -9.05 3.45 14.66
C LEU A 316 -10.26 3.95 13.85
N ASP A 317 -10.86 5.08 14.26
CA ASP A 317 -11.98 5.67 13.51
C ASP A 317 -11.56 6.18 12.12
N ALA A 318 -10.28 6.58 11.94
CA ALA A 318 -9.75 6.98 10.62
C ALA A 318 -9.66 5.82 9.63
N LEU A 319 -9.57 4.56 10.10
CA LEU A 319 -9.58 3.37 9.24
C LEU A 319 -10.95 3.08 8.59
N ARG A 320 -12.03 3.66 9.12
CA ARG A 320 -13.39 3.35 8.66
C ARG A 320 -13.62 3.74 7.20
N GLN A 321 -13.13 4.90 6.79
CA GLN A 321 -13.27 5.38 5.42
C GLN A 321 -12.50 4.49 4.43
N PRO A 322 -11.18 4.25 4.59
CA PRO A 322 -10.45 3.41 3.65
C PRO A 322 -10.95 1.96 3.59
N LEU A 323 -11.48 1.39 4.68
CA LEU A 323 -12.10 0.07 4.67
C LEU A 323 -13.42 0.01 3.84
N GLU A 324 -14.08 1.14 3.63
CA GLU A 324 -15.28 1.22 2.79
C GLU A 324 -14.97 1.61 1.34
N SER A 325 -14.16 2.67 1.16
CA SER A 325 -13.89 3.24 -0.17
C SER A 325 -12.68 2.63 -0.88
N GLY A 326 -11.76 1.99 -0.15
CA GLY A 326 -10.47 1.54 -0.67
C GLY A 326 -9.48 2.67 -0.94
N GLU A 327 -9.73 3.86 -0.40
CA GLU A 327 -8.96 5.06 -0.65
C GLU A 327 -8.88 5.93 0.59
N ILE A 328 -7.83 6.72 0.69
CA ILE A 328 -7.66 7.72 1.73
C ILE A 328 -7.41 9.10 1.11
N ILE A 329 -8.12 10.11 1.59
CA ILE A 329 -7.99 11.48 1.12
C ILE A 329 -7.36 12.32 2.22
N ILE A 330 -6.21 12.90 1.92
CA ILE A 330 -5.51 13.81 2.82
C ILE A 330 -5.67 15.22 2.29
N SER A 331 -6.41 16.05 3.04
CA SER A 331 -6.63 17.46 2.71
C SER A 331 -5.73 18.34 3.58
N ARG A 332 -4.98 19.24 2.94
CA ARG A 332 -4.17 20.29 3.56
C ARG A 332 -4.47 21.63 2.87
N ALA A 333 -4.03 22.72 3.47
CA ALA A 333 -4.30 24.06 2.91
C ALA A 333 -3.88 24.19 1.44
N ASN A 334 -2.75 23.57 1.06
CA ASN A 334 -2.14 23.73 -0.26
C ASN A 334 -2.32 22.51 -1.18
N ALA A 335 -2.88 21.38 -0.69
CA ALA A 335 -3.01 20.17 -1.48
C ALA A 335 -4.12 19.24 -0.95
N LYS A 336 -4.87 18.64 -1.87
CA LYS A 336 -5.77 17.52 -1.62
C LYS A 336 -5.26 16.33 -2.41
N ILE A 337 -4.76 15.32 -1.71
CA ILE A 337 -4.14 14.15 -2.34
C ILE A 337 -4.92 12.90 -1.92
N GLN A 338 -5.17 12.05 -2.89
CA GLN A 338 -5.82 10.76 -2.73
C GLN A 338 -4.78 9.66 -2.90
N PHE A 339 -4.76 8.71 -1.97
CA PHE A 339 -3.93 7.51 -2.04
C PHE A 339 -4.81 6.27 -2.06
N PRO A 340 -4.44 5.24 -2.82
CA PRO A 340 -5.11 3.96 -2.75
C PRO A 340 -4.84 3.29 -1.38
N ALA A 341 -5.85 2.59 -0.86
CA ALA A 341 -5.82 1.99 0.47
C ALA A 341 -6.71 0.74 0.53
N ARG A 342 -6.60 -0.15 -0.46
CA ARG A 342 -7.28 -1.45 -0.49
C ARG A 342 -6.41 -2.47 0.23
N PHE A 343 -6.72 -2.77 1.47
CA PHE A 343 -5.98 -3.73 2.28
C PHE A 343 -6.93 -4.68 3.00
N GLN A 344 -6.44 -5.83 3.39
CA GLN A 344 -7.13 -6.73 4.31
C GLN A 344 -6.74 -6.37 5.74
N LEU A 345 -7.74 -6.08 6.58
CA LEU A 345 -7.51 -5.76 8.00
C LEU A 345 -7.45 -7.04 8.80
N VAL A 346 -6.35 -7.23 9.51
CA VAL A 346 -6.21 -8.25 10.56
C VAL A 346 -5.89 -7.55 11.86
N ALA A 347 -6.53 -7.94 12.95
CA ALA A 347 -6.22 -7.40 14.26
C ALA A 347 -6.11 -8.49 15.31
N ALA A 348 -5.37 -8.20 16.38
CA ALA A 348 -5.28 -9.05 17.55
C ALA A 348 -5.52 -8.24 18.82
N MET A 349 -6.16 -8.85 19.77
CA MET A 349 -6.38 -8.24 21.08
C MET A 349 -6.53 -9.27 22.18
N ASN A 350 -6.27 -8.84 23.40
CA ASN A 350 -6.61 -9.60 24.58
C ASN A 350 -8.08 -9.36 24.95
N PRO A 351 -8.77 -10.34 25.55
CA PRO A 351 -10.19 -10.19 25.89
C PRO A 351 -10.41 -9.27 27.11
N SER A 352 -9.35 -8.95 27.86
CA SER A 352 -9.37 -8.05 29.01
C SER A 352 -8.02 -7.37 29.20
N PRO A 353 -7.91 -6.30 30.02
CA PRO A 353 -6.62 -5.66 30.31
C PRO A 353 -5.58 -6.60 30.93
N THR A 354 -6.00 -7.63 31.65
CA THR A 354 -5.11 -8.63 32.28
C THR A 354 -4.90 -9.88 31.40
N GLY A 355 -5.50 -9.91 30.22
CA GLY A 355 -5.38 -11.02 29.27
C GLY A 355 -6.41 -12.14 29.47
N HIS A 356 -7.08 -12.22 30.62
CA HIS A 356 -8.05 -13.27 30.93
C HIS A 356 -9.36 -12.67 31.45
N TYR A 357 -10.51 -13.20 31.04
CA TYR A 357 -11.83 -12.75 31.49
C TYR A 357 -12.65 -13.87 32.14
N THR A 358 -12.13 -15.10 32.13
CA THR A 358 -12.73 -16.31 32.76
C THR A 358 -11.64 -17.14 33.43
N GLY A 359 -12.04 -18.02 34.36
CA GLY A 359 -11.16 -18.98 35.03
C GLY A 359 -10.33 -18.38 36.19
N THR A 360 -9.38 -19.15 36.69
CA THR A 360 -8.55 -18.83 37.88
C THR A 360 -7.61 -17.64 37.67
N HIS A 361 -7.30 -17.27 36.42
CA HIS A 361 -6.45 -16.15 36.07
C HIS A 361 -7.23 -14.83 35.85
N ASN A 362 -8.57 -14.87 35.97
CA ASN A 362 -9.39 -13.67 35.83
C ASN A 362 -9.21 -12.77 37.09
N ARG A 363 -8.68 -11.56 36.86
CA ARG A 363 -8.51 -10.52 37.90
C ARG A 363 -9.30 -9.24 37.59
N THR A 364 -10.20 -9.30 36.61
CA THR A 364 -10.95 -8.14 36.10
C THR A 364 -12.45 -8.35 36.29
N SER A 365 -13.16 -7.32 36.78
CA SER A 365 -14.61 -7.35 36.83
C SER A 365 -15.22 -7.20 35.43
N PRO A 366 -16.46 -7.68 35.18
CA PRO A 366 -17.15 -7.48 33.90
C PRO A 366 -17.21 -6.01 33.48
N GLN A 367 -17.38 -5.09 34.44
CA GLN A 367 -17.40 -3.65 34.16
C GLN A 367 -16.03 -3.12 33.68
N GLN A 368 -14.93 -3.61 34.23
CA GLN A 368 -13.58 -3.26 33.76
C GLN A 368 -13.32 -3.79 32.35
N VAL A 369 -13.73 -5.01 32.07
CA VAL A 369 -13.64 -5.60 30.71
C VAL A 369 -14.46 -4.77 29.72
N MET A 370 -15.73 -4.41 30.07
CA MET A 370 -16.56 -3.55 29.20
C MET A 370 -15.92 -2.19 28.97
N ARG A 371 -15.32 -1.55 29.97
CA ARG A 371 -14.62 -0.26 29.81
C ARG A 371 -13.43 -0.38 28.87
N TYR A 372 -12.71 -1.49 28.92
CA TYR A 372 -11.60 -1.78 28.03
C TYR A 372 -12.09 -1.98 26.58
N LEU A 373 -13.13 -2.78 26.36
CA LEU A 373 -13.71 -3.03 25.05
C LEU A 373 -14.38 -1.78 24.45
N ASN A 374 -14.96 -0.90 25.28
CA ASN A 374 -15.58 0.35 24.83
C ASN A 374 -14.60 1.40 24.29
N ARG A 375 -13.28 1.15 24.35
CA ARG A 375 -12.29 1.92 23.58
C ARG A 375 -12.49 1.72 22.07
N LEU A 376 -13.01 0.55 21.67
CA LEU A 376 -13.33 0.22 20.29
C LEU A 376 -14.76 0.66 19.98
N SER A 377 -14.93 1.46 18.90
CA SER A 377 -16.26 1.86 18.49
C SER A 377 -17.02 0.69 17.84
N GLY A 378 -18.32 0.56 18.12
CA GLY A 378 -19.17 -0.46 17.48
C GLY A 378 -19.05 -0.45 15.95
N PRO A 379 -19.18 0.75 15.31
CA PRO A 379 -18.98 0.85 13.85
C PRO A 379 -17.62 0.39 13.34
N PHE A 380 -16.55 0.47 14.14
CA PHE A 380 -15.24 -0.07 13.75
C PHE A 380 -15.21 -1.60 13.89
N LEU A 381 -15.71 -2.15 15.01
CA LEU A 381 -15.84 -3.61 15.18
C LEU A 381 -16.70 -4.24 14.09
N ASP A 382 -17.68 -3.51 13.62
CA ASP A 382 -18.49 -3.87 12.46
C ASP A 382 -17.71 -4.03 11.14
N ARG A 383 -16.44 -3.73 11.05
CA ARG A 383 -15.59 -3.96 9.86
C ARG A 383 -14.92 -5.33 9.85
N PHE A 384 -14.97 -6.06 10.96
CA PHE A 384 -14.47 -7.43 11.00
C PHE A 384 -15.56 -8.43 10.56
N ASP A 385 -15.24 -9.23 9.55
CA ASP A 385 -16.14 -10.29 9.05
C ASP A 385 -16.06 -11.53 9.94
N LEU A 386 -14.87 -11.82 10.45
CA LEU A 386 -14.53 -12.95 11.28
C LEU A 386 -13.94 -12.45 12.61
N SER A 387 -14.41 -12.99 13.73
CA SER A 387 -13.76 -12.85 15.03
C SER A 387 -13.68 -14.22 15.71
N ILE A 388 -12.47 -14.61 16.16
CA ILE A 388 -12.23 -15.93 16.72
C ILE A 388 -11.48 -15.87 18.04
N GLU A 389 -11.76 -16.82 18.91
CA GLU A 389 -10.95 -17.06 20.10
C GLU A 389 -9.73 -17.94 19.76
N VAL A 390 -8.54 -17.50 20.22
CA VAL A 390 -7.29 -18.25 20.14
C VAL A 390 -6.92 -18.66 21.56
N PRO A 391 -7.31 -19.86 22.00
CA PRO A 391 -7.09 -20.32 23.37
C PRO A 391 -5.61 -20.65 23.63
N LEU A 392 -5.25 -20.75 24.90
CA LEU A 392 -3.98 -21.35 25.29
C LEU A 392 -3.92 -22.81 24.84
N LEU A 393 -2.76 -23.24 24.41
CA LEU A 393 -2.55 -24.65 24.04
C LEU A 393 -2.67 -25.52 25.30
N PRO A 394 -3.31 -26.71 25.23
CA PRO A 394 -3.31 -27.68 26.31
C PRO A 394 -1.89 -28.07 26.71
N GLN A 395 -1.70 -28.44 27.97
CA GLN A 395 -0.41 -28.98 28.46
C GLN A 395 0.04 -30.16 27.60
N GLY A 396 1.34 -30.21 27.27
CA GLY A 396 1.91 -31.27 26.43
C GLY A 396 1.78 -31.07 24.92
N SER A 397 0.96 -30.11 24.45
CA SER A 397 0.81 -29.87 23.01
C SER A 397 2.11 -29.48 22.30
N LEU A 398 3.04 -28.81 23.00
CA LEU A 398 4.33 -28.38 22.43
C LEU A 398 5.31 -29.56 22.19
N GLN A 399 5.12 -30.69 22.89
CA GLN A 399 5.94 -31.88 22.74
C GLN A 399 5.41 -32.82 21.64
N ASN A 400 4.16 -32.59 21.23
CA ASN A 400 3.53 -33.43 20.20
C ASN A 400 3.97 -32.94 18.81
N THR A 401 4.93 -33.62 18.21
CA THR A 401 5.45 -33.37 16.86
C THR A 401 4.57 -33.98 15.74
N GLY A 402 3.39 -34.52 16.09
CA GLY A 402 2.44 -35.15 15.17
C GLY A 402 1.91 -34.21 14.09
N ASP A 403 0.67 -34.41 13.69
CA ASP A 403 0.04 -33.68 12.60
C ASP A 403 0.09 -32.14 12.79
N ARG A 404 0.98 -31.50 12.03
CA ARG A 404 1.12 -30.04 11.97
C ARG A 404 0.07 -29.39 11.05
N GLY A 405 -0.76 -30.20 10.40
CA GLY A 405 -1.74 -29.75 9.44
C GLY A 405 -1.16 -29.43 8.07
N GLU A 406 -1.93 -28.70 7.25
CA GLU A 406 -1.55 -28.35 5.89
C GLU A 406 -0.44 -27.29 5.85
N THR A 407 0.43 -27.40 4.84
CA THR A 407 1.45 -26.37 4.56
C THR A 407 0.79 -25.10 4.01
N SER A 408 1.48 -23.97 4.17
CA SER A 408 1.03 -22.71 3.56
C SER A 408 0.81 -22.82 2.05
N GLN A 409 1.64 -23.61 1.36
CA GLN A 409 1.51 -23.83 -0.08
C GLN A 409 0.21 -24.57 -0.44
N GLN A 410 -0.10 -25.66 0.28
CA GLN A 410 -1.35 -26.42 0.05
C GLN A 410 -2.59 -25.56 0.28
N VAL A 411 -2.58 -24.74 1.33
CA VAL A 411 -3.67 -23.81 1.61
C VAL A 411 -3.74 -22.72 0.55
N ARG A 412 -2.61 -22.18 0.09
CA ARG A 412 -2.56 -21.19 -0.99
C ARG A 412 -3.16 -21.71 -2.29
N GLU A 413 -2.89 -22.95 -2.66
CA GLU A 413 -3.48 -23.59 -3.85
C GLU A 413 -5.01 -23.66 -3.75
N LYS A 414 -5.55 -24.05 -2.57
CA LYS A 414 -6.99 -24.01 -2.31
C LYS A 414 -7.56 -22.59 -2.42
N VAL A 415 -6.86 -21.61 -1.85
CA VAL A 415 -7.26 -20.19 -1.92
C VAL A 415 -7.30 -19.68 -3.35
N LEU A 416 -6.31 -20.04 -4.18
CA LEU A 416 -6.26 -19.68 -5.60
C LEU A 416 -7.48 -20.21 -6.35
N ASN A 417 -7.75 -21.51 -6.25
CA ASN A 417 -8.90 -22.16 -6.91
C ASN A 417 -10.23 -21.52 -6.49
N VAL A 418 -10.40 -21.23 -5.21
CA VAL A 418 -11.63 -20.59 -4.70
C VAL A 418 -11.77 -19.16 -5.20
N ARG A 419 -10.68 -18.40 -5.27
CA ARG A 419 -10.72 -17.04 -5.83
C ARG A 419 -11.05 -17.02 -7.32
N GLU A 420 -10.57 -17.99 -8.09
CA GLU A 420 -10.96 -18.14 -9.49
C GLU A 420 -12.48 -18.37 -9.63
N ILE A 421 -13.07 -19.24 -8.79
CA ILE A 421 -14.52 -19.46 -8.76
C ILE A 421 -15.26 -18.15 -8.45
N GLN A 422 -14.80 -17.38 -7.46
CA GLN A 422 -15.42 -16.10 -7.07
C GLN A 422 -15.34 -15.08 -8.20
N LEU A 423 -14.17 -14.94 -8.83
CA LEU A 423 -13.95 -14.03 -9.95
C LEU A 423 -14.79 -14.42 -11.17
N ALA A 424 -14.86 -15.71 -11.49
CA ALA A 424 -15.72 -16.20 -12.59
C ALA A 424 -17.21 -15.93 -12.32
N ARG A 425 -17.67 -16.04 -11.06
CA ARG A 425 -19.08 -15.82 -10.68
C ARG A 425 -19.47 -14.35 -10.67
N ALA A 426 -18.66 -13.47 -10.06
CA ALA A 426 -19.03 -12.09 -9.75
C ALA A 426 -18.05 -11.03 -10.24
N GLY A 427 -16.93 -11.41 -10.86
CA GLY A 427 -15.84 -10.49 -11.23
C GLY A 427 -15.08 -9.89 -10.04
N LYS A 428 -15.34 -10.37 -8.82
CA LYS A 428 -14.74 -9.89 -7.58
C LYS A 428 -14.74 -10.95 -6.47
N ILE A 429 -13.92 -10.74 -5.46
CA ILE A 429 -13.83 -11.60 -4.27
C ILE A 429 -15.03 -11.36 -3.35
N ASN A 430 -15.44 -12.40 -2.61
CA ASN A 430 -16.70 -12.40 -1.83
C ASN A 430 -16.80 -11.25 -0.81
N ALA A 431 -15.72 -10.80 -0.17
CA ALA A 431 -15.78 -9.66 0.76
C ALA A 431 -16.29 -8.37 0.09
N TYR A 432 -16.10 -8.21 -1.21
CA TYR A 432 -16.48 -7.01 -1.97
C TYR A 432 -17.85 -7.10 -2.66
N LEU A 433 -18.63 -8.17 -2.43
CA LEU A 433 -19.98 -8.29 -2.97
C LEU A 433 -20.87 -7.15 -2.43
N SER A 434 -21.55 -6.47 -3.33
CA SER A 434 -22.60 -5.49 -3.02
C SER A 434 -23.88 -6.17 -2.53
N SER A 435 -24.83 -5.43 -1.94
CA SER A 435 -26.09 -5.99 -1.46
C SER A 435 -26.86 -6.74 -2.55
N LYS A 436 -26.90 -6.21 -3.79
CA LYS A 436 -27.56 -6.87 -4.93
C LYS A 436 -26.88 -8.18 -5.33
N GLU A 437 -25.54 -8.21 -5.26
CA GLU A 437 -24.77 -9.42 -5.57
C GLU A 437 -24.90 -10.46 -4.45
N ILE A 438 -25.03 -10.05 -3.18
CA ILE A 438 -25.31 -10.95 -2.07
C ILE A 438 -26.69 -11.62 -2.28
N GLU A 439 -27.72 -10.86 -2.65
CA GLU A 439 -29.05 -11.42 -2.95
C GLU A 439 -29.04 -12.44 -4.09
N ARG A 440 -28.19 -12.25 -5.10
CA ARG A 440 -28.02 -13.15 -6.23
C ARG A 440 -27.17 -14.38 -5.90
N ASP A 441 -25.97 -14.16 -5.33
CA ASP A 441 -24.90 -15.17 -5.24
C ASP A 441 -24.86 -15.89 -3.87
N CYS A 442 -25.55 -15.33 -2.87
CA CYS A 442 -25.66 -15.90 -1.52
C CYS A 442 -27.09 -16.29 -1.17
N LYS A 443 -27.90 -16.63 -2.19
CA LYS A 443 -29.32 -17.04 -1.99
C LYS A 443 -29.40 -18.28 -1.09
N LEU A 444 -30.29 -18.22 -0.11
CA LEU A 444 -30.58 -19.33 0.81
C LEU A 444 -31.89 -20.01 0.44
N GLN A 445 -32.00 -21.30 0.77
CA GLN A 445 -33.27 -21.98 0.82
C GLN A 445 -34.08 -21.55 2.06
N ASP A 446 -35.41 -21.63 2.04
CA ASP A 446 -36.29 -21.11 3.09
C ASP A 446 -35.91 -21.64 4.49
N LYS A 447 -35.56 -22.92 4.61
CA LYS A 447 -35.14 -23.57 5.86
C LYS A 447 -33.85 -22.95 6.43
N ASP A 448 -32.90 -22.63 5.54
CA ASP A 448 -31.56 -22.09 5.90
C ASP A 448 -31.68 -20.59 6.22
N ALA A 449 -32.56 -19.87 5.52
CA ALA A 449 -32.90 -18.48 5.83
C ALA A 449 -33.55 -18.37 7.22
N LEU A 450 -34.51 -19.22 7.55
CA LEU A 450 -35.15 -19.27 8.86
C LEU A 450 -34.14 -19.64 9.97
N PHE A 451 -33.22 -20.59 9.70
CA PHE A 451 -32.16 -20.95 10.63
C PHE A 451 -31.26 -19.72 10.95
N LEU A 452 -30.84 -19.00 9.91
CA LEU A 452 -29.99 -17.83 10.07
C LEU A 452 -30.71 -16.69 10.81
N GLU A 453 -31.98 -16.42 10.48
CA GLU A 453 -32.80 -15.40 11.13
C GLU A 453 -32.99 -15.69 12.63
N ASN A 454 -33.31 -16.95 12.99
CA ASN A 454 -33.39 -17.37 14.38
C ASN A 454 -32.05 -17.20 15.14
N ALA A 455 -30.95 -17.52 14.49
CA ALA A 455 -29.62 -17.34 15.09
C ALA A 455 -29.28 -15.86 15.30
N LEU A 456 -29.63 -14.99 14.34
CA LEU A 456 -29.43 -13.54 14.46
C LEU A 456 -30.24 -12.94 15.62
N ASN A 457 -31.52 -13.30 15.72
CA ASN A 457 -32.40 -12.86 16.80
C ASN A 457 -31.85 -13.31 18.17
N LYS A 458 -31.42 -14.57 18.27
CA LYS A 458 -30.84 -15.11 19.52
C LYS A 458 -29.54 -14.43 19.93
N LEU A 459 -28.72 -14.03 18.95
CA LEU A 459 -27.43 -13.36 19.18
C LEU A 459 -27.55 -11.83 19.19
N GLY A 460 -28.74 -11.24 18.96
CA GLY A 460 -28.96 -9.81 18.91
C GLY A 460 -28.15 -9.11 17.80
N LEU A 461 -27.93 -9.77 16.65
CA LEU A 461 -27.09 -9.27 15.57
C LEU A 461 -27.83 -8.36 14.60
N SER A 462 -27.13 -7.39 14.02
CA SER A 462 -27.68 -6.40 13.09
C SER A 462 -27.84 -6.96 11.66
N VAL A 463 -28.63 -6.27 10.82
CA VAL A 463 -28.75 -6.55 9.38
C VAL A 463 -27.37 -6.51 8.67
N ARG A 464 -26.45 -5.67 9.13
CA ARG A 464 -25.07 -5.66 8.60
C ARG A 464 -24.32 -6.94 8.91
N ALA A 465 -24.52 -7.50 10.09
CA ALA A 465 -23.97 -8.80 10.45
C ALA A 465 -24.55 -9.93 9.58
N TYR A 466 -25.84 -9.88 9.23
CA TYR A 466 -26.48 -10.80 8.29
C TYR A 466 -25.72 -10.88 6.97
N HIS A 467 -25.50 -9.74 6.30
CA HIS A 467 -24.79 -9.72 5.02
C HIS A 467 -23.36 -10.24 5.13
N ARG A 468 -22.65 -9.98 6.25
CA ARG A 468 -21.29 -10.52 6.45
C ARG A 468 -21.30 -12.03 6.64
N ILE A 469 -22.20 -12.54 7.46
CA ILE A 469 -22.37 -13.98 7.64
C ILE A 469 -22.61 -14.65 6.30
N LEU A 470 -23.46 -14.08 5.44
CA LEU A 470 -23.70 -14.60 4.10
C LEU A 470 -22.44 -14.63 3.22
N LYS A 471 -21.65 -13.54 3.21
CA LYS A 471 -20.37 -13.48 2.48
C LYS A 471 -19.38 -14.54 2.95
N VAL A 472 -19.26 -14.71 4.27
CA VAL A 472 -18.39 -15.71 4.89
C VAL A 472 -18.89 -17.12 4.58
N SER A 473 -20.20 -17.37 4.70
CA SER A 473 -20.82 -18.66 4.37
C SER A 473 -20.64 -19.01 2.89
N ARG A 474 -20.72 -18.01 1.98
CA ARG A 474 -20.42 -18.22 0.56
C ARG A 474 -18.97 -18.66 0.35
N THR A 475 -18.04 -18.04 1.06
CA THR A 475 -16.62 -18.41 0.99
C THR A 475 -16.37 -19.81 1.53
N ILE A 476 -17.06 -20.19 2.61
CA ILE A 476 -16.97 -21.55 3.17
C ILE A 476 -17.53 -22.58 2.18
N ALA A 477 -18.68 -22.30 1.55
CA ALA A 477 -19.27 -23.17 0.55
C ALA A 477 -18.36 -23.30 -0.69
N ASP A 478 -17.74 -22.19 -1.15
CA ASP A 478 -16.76 -22.22 -2.24
C ASP A 478 -15.53 -23.08 -1.89
N LEU A 479 -15.02 -23.01 -0.65
CA LEU A 479 -13.92 -23.85 -0.13
C LEU A 479 -14.28 -25.34 -0.06
N ASN A 480 -15.55 -25.65 0.14
CA ASN A 480 -16.06 -27.02 0.18
C ASN A 480 -16.47 -27.54 -1.22
N GLY A 481 -16.37 -26.70 -2.27
CA GLY A 481 -16.79 -27.06 -3.63
C GLY A 481 -18.32 -27.07 -3.85
N GLU A 482 -19.08 -26.47 -2.93
CA GLU A 482 -20.55 -26.49 -2.95
C GLU A 482 -21.11 -25.26 -3.70
N LYS A 483 -22.08 -25.51 -4.58
CA LYS A 483 -22.74 -24.46 -5.37
C LYS A 483 -23.68 -23.58 -4.53
N GLU A 484 -24.35 -24.17 -3.55
CA GLU A 484 -25.32 -23.49 -2.69
C GLU A 484 -24.81 -23.37 -1.27
N ILE A 485 -25.24 -22.33 -0.58
CA ILE A 485 -25.00 -22.17 0.86
C ILE A 485 -26.01 -23.08 1.58
N GLN A 486 -25.49 -23.90 2.48
CA GLN A 486 -26.29 -24.83 3.30
C GLN A 486 -26.10 -24.55 4.78
N GLN A 487 -26.96 -25.11 5.64
CA GLN A 487 -26.91 -24.91 7.09
C GLN A 487 -25.56 -25.16 7.74
N PRO A 488 -24.71 -26.16 7.38
CA PRO A 488 -23.38 -26.32 7.93
C PRO A 488 -22.46 -25.11 7.68
N HIS A 489 -22.54 -24.48 6.49
CA HIS A 489 -21.76 -23.30 6.15
C HIS A 489 -22.16 -22.08 6.98
N LEU A 490 -23.47 -21.91 7.22
CA LEU A 490 -24.01 -20.88 8.10
C LEU A 490 -23.59 -21.09 9.56
N ALA A 491 -23.64 -22.34 10.03
CA ALA A 491 -23.24 -22.70 11.38
C ALA A 491 -21.75 -22.44 11.61
N GLU A 492 -20.88 -22.79 10.65
CA GLU A 492 -19.45 -22.49 10.70
C GLU A 492 -19.22 -20.98 10.71
N ALA A 493 -19.88 -20.20 9.84
CA ALA A 493 -19.76 -18.73 9.79
C ALA A 493 -20.21 -18.05 11.09
N LEU A 494 -21.30 -18.54 11.71
CA LEU A 494 -21.76 -18.09 13.02
C LEU A 494 -20.75 -18.42 14.12
N GLY A 495 -19.96 -19.50 13.97
CA GLY A 495 -18.85 -19.85 14.86
C GLY A 495 -17.77 -18.77 14.93
N TYR A 496 -17.59 -17.98 13.87
CA TYR A 496 -16.61 -16.90 13.78
C TYR A 496 -17.13 -15.54 14.27
N ARG A 497 -18.02 -15.51 15.27
CA ARG A 497 -18.60 -14.32 15.89
C ARG A 497 -18.22 -14.22 17.38
N ALA A 498 -16.95 -14.50 17.71
CA ALA A 498 -16.48 -14.55 19.09
C ALA A 498 -16.62 -13.20 19.80
N MET A 499 -16.36 -12.07 19.12
CA MET A 499 -16.50 -10.73 19.71
C MET A 499 -17.94 -10.40 20.10
N ASP A 500 -18.90 -10.73 19.24
CA ASP A 500 -20.33 -10.50 19.52
C ASP A 500 -20.78 -11.32 20.73
N ARG A 501 -20.37 -12.60 20.80
CA ARG A 501 -20.66 -13.47 21.96
C ARG A 501 -20.06 -12.94 23.25
N LEU A 502 -18.83 -12.39 23.19
CA LEU A 502 -18.17 -11.79 24.35
C LEU A 502 -18.94 -10.57 24.85
N LEU A 503 -19.31 -9.66 23.95
CA LEU A 503 -20.10 -8.45 24.29
C LEU A 503 -21.46 -8.82 24.89
N GLN A 504 -22.16 -9.81 24.30
CA GLN A 504 -23.45 -10.28 24.82
C GLN A 504 -23.33 -10.87 26.22
N LYS A 505 -22.33 -11.72 26.48
CA LYS A 505 -22.08 -12.27 27.83
C LYS A 505 -21.82 -11.20 28.87
N LEU A 506 -21.03 -10.18 28.51
CA LEU A 506 -20.69 -9.08 29.42
C LEU A 506 -21.86 -8.12 29.66
N SER A 507 -22.79 -7.99 28.72
CA SER A 507 -24.01 -7.17 28.87
C SER A 507 -25.07 -7.85 29.72
N ALA A 508 -25.02 -9.20 29.85
CA ALA A 508 -25.93 -9.99 30.65
C ALA A 508 -25.40 -10.24 32.08
N ALA A 509 -24.13 -9.89 32.40
CA ALA A 509 -23.50 -10.03 33.71
C ALA A 509 -23.47 -8.71 34.47
#